data_fe1c70d15a0ae8ec1fe70eb535ef7f86
#
_entry.id   fe1c70d15a0ae8ec1fe70eb535ef7f86
#
_cell.length_a   1.000
_cell.length_b   1.000
_cell.length_c   1.000
_cell.angle_alpha   90.00
_cell.angle_beta   90.00
_cell.angle_gamma   90.00
#
_symmetry.space_group_name_H-M   'P 1'
#
loop_
_entity.id
_entity.type
_entity.pdbx_description
1 polymer ?
#
loop_
_entity_poly.entity_id
_entity_poly.type
_entity_poly.pdbx_seq_one_letter_code
_entity_poly.pdbx_strand_id
1 'polypeptide(L)'
;ALEKYSLASTIKRETRRLISVGSGFTSKSLRTSESIKLLSWGFRSTDTFEVSKKGLTKFKIKTWLGKTETVNGITKEDIYITLNKKDSRNFKVILEYQGPIQAPIKKDQEIGVIKIYNKDEIIKTVKVFAAEDVKKINFIKSVFNSINYMIWGDV
;
A
#
# COMPACT_ATOMS: atom_id res chain seq x y z
N ALA A 1 -32.70 11.04 -28.51
CA ALA A 1 -31.84 10.45 -29.54
C ALA A 1 -31.46 9.05 -29.10
N LEU A 2 -31.82 8.04 -29.87
CA LEU A 2 -31.47 6.66 -29.59
C LEU A 2 -29.97 6.47 -29.81
N GLU A 3 -29.25 5.99 -28.78
CA GLU A 3 -27.89 5.57 -28.89
C GLU A 3 -27.73 4.50 -29.98
N LYS A 4 -26.99 4.81 -31.02
CA LYS A 4 -26.90 3.89 -32.16
C LYS A 4 -26.00 2.72 -31.87
N TYR A 5 -24.80 2.96 -31.25
CA TYR A 5 -23.83 1.91 -30.96
C TYR A 5 -23.07 2.19 -29.67
N SER A 6 -22.88 1.16 -28.86
CA SER A 6 -22.05 1.17 -27.65
C SER A 6 -21.14 -0.06 -27.62
N LEU A 7 -20.02 0.02 -26.87
CA LEU A 7 -19.08 -1.07 -26.70
C LEU A 7 -18.40 -0.98 -25.33
N ALA A 8 -18.39 -2.11 -24.63
CA ALA A 8 -17.46 -2.35 -23.54
C ALA A 8 -16.39 -3.32 -24.06
N SER A 9 -15.12 -2.95 -23.95
CA SER A 9 -14.01 -3.77 -24.41
C SER A 9 -12.88 -3.81 -23.37
N THR A 10 -12.10 -4.88 -23.39
CA THR A 10 -11.00 -5.08 -22.46
C THR A 10 -9.79 -5.67 -23.18
N ILE A 11 -8.61 -5.20 -22.80
CA ILE A 11 -7.33 -5.77 -23.23
C ILE A 11 -6.46 -6.02 -22.00
N LYS A 12 -5.84 -7.19 -21.92
CA LYS A 12 -4.81 -7.52 -20.94
C LYS A 12 -3.47 -7.63 -21.63
N ARG A 13 -2.46 -6.92 -21.09
CA ARG A 13 -1.05 -7.07 -21.47
C ARG A 13 -0.25 -7.36 -20.20
N GLU A 14 0.43 -8.49 -20.17
CA GLU A 14 1.15 -8.99 -19.00
C GLU A 14 0.25 -9.02 -17.74
N THR A 15 0.57 -8.26 -16.72
CA THR A 15 -0.19 -8.18 -15.47
C THR A 15 -1.28 -7.10 -15.48
N ARG A 16 -1.28 -6.20 -16.50
CA ARG A 16 -2.16 -5.03 -16.55
C ARG A 16 -3.35 -5.27 -17.48
N ARG A 17 -4.56 -5.00 -16.96
CA ARG A 17 -5.80 -5.02 -17.73
C ARG A 17 -6.39 -3.61 -17.81
N LEU A 18 -6.77 -3.19 -19.01
CA LEU A 18 -7.55 -1.99 -19.25
C LEU A 18 -8.95 -2.36 -19.74
N ILE A 19 -9.92 -1.56 -19.34
CA ILE A 19 -11.31 -1.68 -19.75
C ILE A 19 -11.72 -0.32 -20.32
N SER A 20 -12.33 -0.31 -21.49
CA SER A 20 -12.95 0.89 -22.04
C SER A 20 -14.46 0.67 -22.24
N VAL A 21 -15.23 1.69 -21.94
CA VAL A 21 -16.67 1.73 -22.21
C VAL A 21 -16.97 2.99 -22.98
N GLY A 22 -17.61 2.85 -24.10
CA GLY A 22 -18.01 3.97 -24.97
C GLY A 22 -19.42 3.77 -25.50
N SER A 23 -20.15 4.86 -25.69
CA SER A 23 -21.50 4.89 -26.24
C SER A 23 -21.70 6.07 -27.19
N GLY A 24 -22.82 6.07 -27.92
CA GLY A 24 -23.18 7.17 -28.83
C GLY A 24 -22.43 7.16 -30.17
N PHE A 25 -21.78 6.09 -30.56
CA PHE A 25 -21.06 6.00 -31.83
C PHE A 25 -22.04 5.96 -33.01
N THR A 26 -21.69 6.64 -34.10
CA THR A 26 -22.54 6.76 -35.30
C THR A 26 -22.45 5.53 -36.22
N SER A 27 -21.39 4.70 -36.07
CA SER A 27 -21.23 3.47 -36.86
C SER A 27 -20.53 2.37 -36.06
N LYS A 28 -20.69 1.11 -36.50
CA LYS A 28 -20.00 -0.07 -35.95
C LYS A 28 -18.48 0.05 -36.11
N SER A 29 -18.00 0.54 -37.23
CA SER A 29 -16.58 0.74 -37.52
C SER A 29 -15.97 1.78 -36.57
N LEU A 30 -16.63 2.94 -36.42
CA LEU A 30 -16.18 3.99 -35.53
C LEU A 30 -16.12 3.52 -34.07
N ARG A 31 -17.15 2.79 -33.60
CA ARG A 31 -17.18 2.18 -32.27
C ARG A 31 -15.93 1.33 -31.99
N THR A 32 -15.57 0.46 -32.95
CA THR A 32 -14.41 -0.44 -32.80
C THR A 32 -13.11 0.35 -32.85
N SER A 33 -12.93 1.22 -33.82
CA SER A 33 -11.69 2.00 -33.97
C SER A 33 -11.42 2.93 -32.79
N GLU A 34 -12.42 3.62 -32.28
CA GLU A 34 -12.24 4.53 -31.15
C GLU A 34 -11.98 3.77 -29.83
N SER A 35 -12.61 2.61 -29.63
CA SER A 35 -12.31 1.75 -28.48
C SER A 35 -10.87 1.24 -28.49
N ILE A 36 -10.35 0.84 -29.65
CA ILE A 36 -8.96 0.41 -29.81
C ILE A 36 -8.00 1.59 -29.56
N LYS A 37 -8.29 2.77 -30.11
CA LYS A 37 -7.49 3.97 -29.88
C LYS A 37 -7.42 4.33 -28.40
N LEU A 38 -8.55 4.31 -27.69
CA LEU A 38 -8.61 4.62 -26.26
C LEU A 38 -7.78 3.63 -25.43
N LEU A 39 -7.92 2.32 -25.66
CA LEU A 39 -7.15 1.30 -24.97
C LEU A 39 -5.64 1.42 -25.28
N SER A 40 -5.28 1.66 -26.53
CA SER A 40 -3.90 1.87 -26.97
C SER A 40 -3.30 3.13 -26.32
N TRP A 41 -4.07 4.21 -26.26
CA TRP A 41 -3.68 5.42 -25.53
C TRP A 41 -3.43 5.10 -24.05
N GLY A 42 -4.33 4.38 -23.39
CA GLY A 42 -4.19 4.00 -21.99
C GLY A 42 -2.87 3.26 -21.72
N PHE A 43 -2.54 2.24 -22.52
CA PHE A 43 -1.26 1.52 -22.37
C PHE A 43 -0.04 2.38 -22.68
N ARG A 44 -0.12 3.27 -23.66
CA ARG A 44 1.01 4.13 -24.05
C ARG A 44 1.26 5.25 -23.06
N SER A 45 0.18 5.86 -22.52
CA SER A 45 0.24 7.11 -21.77
C SER A 45 0.26 6.94 -20.26
N THR A 46 -0.07 5.74 -19.73
CA THR A 46 -0.13 5.50 -18.30
C THR A 46 0.65 4.27 -17.90
N ASP A 47 1.19 4.27 -16.67
CA ASP A 47 1.80 3.11 -16.02
C ASP A 47 1.10 2.81 -14.70
N THR A 48 1.12 1.53 -14.29
CA THR A 48 0.56 1.07 -13.02
C THR A 48 1.69 0.63 -12.11
N PHE A 49 1.77 1.23 -10.93
CA PHE A 49 2.77 0.95 -9.91
C PHE A 49 2.14 0.08 -8.82
N GLU A 50 2.81 -1.02 -8.47
CA GLU A 50 2.50 -1.81 -7.30
C GLU A 50 3.16 -1.15 -6.09
N VAL A 51 2.35 -0.64 -5.15
CA VAL A 51 2.82 0.02 -3.93
C VAL A 51 2.95 -1.00 -2.80
N SER A 52 1.98 -1.89 -2.67
CA SER A 52 1.95 -2.92 -1.64
C SER A 52 1.10 -4.10 -2.06
N LYS A 53 1.52 -5.30 -1.68
CA LYS A 53 0.70 -6.51 -1.73
C LYS A 53 0.18 -6.86 -0.35
N LYS A 54 -1.08 -7.23 -0.29
CA LYS A 54 -1.78 -7.66 0.94
C LYS A 54 -0.95 -8.67 1.72
N GLY A 55 -0.57 -8.30 2.95
CA GLY A 55 0.14 -9.15 3.89
C GLY A 55 1.58 -9.53 3.50
N LEU A 56 2.04 -9.19 2.29
CA LEU A 56 3.38 -9.56 1.79
C LEU A 56 4.39 -8.43 1.93
N THR A 57 4.00 -7.20 1.59
CA THR A 57 4.88 -6.04 1.74
C THR A 57 4.96 -5.66 3.21
N LYS A 58 6.17 -5.63 3.75
CA LYS A 58 6.43 -5.36 5.17
C LYS A 58 7.12 -4.02 5.34
N PHE A 59 6.55 -3.18 6.19
CA PHE A 59 7.10 -1.89 6.59
C PHE A 59 7.64 -2.00 8.02
N LYS A 60 8.95 -1.82 8.21
CA LYS A 60 9.56 -1.87 9.54
C LYS A 60 9.27 -0.59 10.32
N ILE A 61 8.58 -0.70 11.43
CA ILE A 61 8.17 0.40 12.29
C ILE A 61 8.81 0.21 13.67
N LYS A 62 9.46 1.25 14.19
CA LYS A 62 10.14 1.19 15.49
C LYS A 62 9.15 1.05 16.64
N THR A 63 9.51 0.22 17.62
CA THR A 63 8.73 0.01 18.84
C THR A 63 9.44 0.58 20.04
N TRP A 64 8.68 0.96 21.07
CA TRP A 64 9.20 1.37 22.36
C TRP A 64 8.73 0.41 23.45
N LEU A 65 9.65 -0.01 24.31
CA LEU A 65 9.45 -1.01 25.37
C LEU A 65 8.88 -2.35 24.84
N GLY A 66 9.14 -2.66 23.58
CA GLY A 66 8.81 -3.94 22.97
C GLY A 66 9.94 -4.96 23.11
N LYS A 67 9.59 -6.26 23.16
CA LYS A 67 10.61 -7.34 23.10
C LYS A 67 11.41 -7.33 21.79
N THR A 68 10.85 -6.77 20.73
CA THR A 68 11.51 -6.53 19.44
C THR A 68 11.63 -5.03 19.21
N GLU A 69 12.73 -4.58 18.63
CA GLU A 69 12.98 -3.16 18.32
C GLU A 69 12.06 -2.62 17.23
N THR A 70 11.53 -3.52 16.40
CA THR A 70 10.62 -3.18 15.30
C THR A 70 9.47 -4.15 15.23
N VAL A 71 8.34 -3.69 14.66
CA VAL A 71 7.20 -4.49 14.24
C VAL A 71 7.01 -4.34 12.73
N ASN A 72 6.61 -5.42 12.07
CA ASN A 72 6.26 -5.37 10.66
C ASN A 72 4.84 -4.80 10.49
N GLY A 73 4.74 -3.72 9.72
CA GLY A 73 3.46 -3.18 9.25
C GLY A 73 3.07 -3.82 7.91
N ILE A 74 1.81 -4.14 7.73
CA ILE A 74 1.25 -4.72 6.50
C ILE A 74 -0.02 -3.98 6.08
N THR A 75 -0.36 -4.09 4.81
CA THR A 75 -1.67 -3.63 4.27
C THR A 75 -2.63 -4.81 4.18
N LYS A 76 -3.94 -4.54 4.33
CA LYS A 76 -5.00 -5.56 4.21
C LYS A 76 -5.55 -5.71 2.79
N GLU A 77 -5.04 -4.92 1.87
CA GLU A 77 -5.40 -4.96 0.44
C GLU A 77 -4.16 -4.76 -0.44
N ASP A 78 -4.29 -5.19 -1.70
CA ASP A 78 -3.31 -4.85 -2.73
C ASP A 78 -3.48 -3.38 -3.12
N ILE A 79 -2.37 -2.67 -3.24
CA ILE A 79 -2.38 -1.25 -3.58
C ILE A 79 -1.67 -1.05 -4.91
N TYR A 80 -2.45 -0.71 -5.91
CA TYR A 80 -1.98 -0.32 -7.22
C TYR A 80 -2.39 1.12 -7.51
N ILE A 81 -1.47 1.88 -8.09
CA ILE A 81 -1.70 3.27 -8.51
C ILE A 81 -1.38 3.38 -9.99
N THR A 82 -2.35 3.86 -10.76
CA THR A 82 -2.16 4.14 -12.19
C THR A 82 -1.99 5.63 -12.38
N LEU A 83 -0.87 6.02 -12.97
CA LEU A 83 -0.52 7.42 -13.23
C LEU A 83 -0.20 7.63 -14.71
N ASN A 84 -0.35 8.86 -15.15
CA ASN A 84 0.19 9.29 -16.43
C ASN A 84 1.72 9.21 -16.37
N LYS A 85 2.38 8.71 -17.42
CA LYS A 85 3.85 8.61 -17.50
C LYS A 85 4.57 9.92 -17.24
N LYS A 86 3.97 11.05 -17.62
CA LYS A 86 4.52 12.37 -17.35
C LYS A 86 4.57 12.72 -15.88
N ASP A 87 3.60 12.22 -15.09
CA ASP A 87 3.46 12.52 -13.67
C ASP A 87 4.17 11.51 -12.78
N SER A 88 4.59 10.36 -13.31
CA SER A 88 5.23 9.28 -12.54
C SER A 88 6.53 9.69 -11.83
N ARG A 89 7.23 10.71 -12.35
CA ARG A 89 8.45 11.24 -11.72
C ARG A 89 8.20 11.96 -10.39
N ASN A 90 6.98 12.40 -10.15
CA ASN A 90 6.56 13.11 -8.94
C ASN A 90 5.79 12.21 -7.97
N PHE A 91 5.80 10.90 -8.24
CA PHE A 91 5.15 9.91 -7.41
C PHE A 91 5.99 9.62 -6.15
N LYS A 92 5.39 9.78 -4.97
CA LYS A 92 6.03 9.52 -3.68
C LYS A 92 5.10 8.65 -2.82
N VAL A 93 5.70 7.71 -2.10
CA VAL A 93 5.01 6.88 -1.11
C VAL A 93 5.65 7.14 0.24
N ILE A 94 4.89 7.63 1.19
CA ILE A 94 5.37 8.00 2.53
C ILE A 94 4.60 7.17 3.56
N LEU A 95 5.35 6.49 4.43
CA LEU A 95 4.80 5.85 5.62
C LEU A 95 4.84 6.86 6.78
N GLU A 96 3.68 7.21 7.28
CA GLU A 96 3.53 8.06 8.46
C GLU A 96 3.02 7.22 9.64
N TYR A 97 3.67 7.37 10.79
CA TYR A 97 3.26 6.75 12.04
C TYR A 97 3.71 7.58 13.24
N GLN A 98 2.99 7.50 14.33
CA GLN A 98 3.40 8.11 15.60
C GLN A 98 4.38 7.15 16.28
N GLY A 99 5.66 7.41 16.09
CA GLY A 99 6.69 6.49 16.55
C GLY A 99 7.68 7.08 17.53
N PRO A 100 8.37 6.21 18.27
CA PRO A 100 8.24 4.75 18.29
C PRO A 100 6.93 4.29 18.96
N ILE A 101 6.31 3.19 18.41
CA ILE A 101 5.04 2.68 18.91
C ILE A 101 5.22 1.94 20.21
N GLN A 102 4.48 2.32 21.23
CA GLN A 102 4.59 1.73 22.57
C GLN A 102 3.99 0.31 22.61
N ALA A 103 4.77 -0.64 23.11
CA ALA A 103 4.30 -1.99 23.40
C ALA A 103 3.41 -2.03 24.66
N PRO A 104 2.46 -2.97 24.78
CA PRO A 104 2.25 -4.11 23.87
C PRO A 104 1.50 -3.70 22.59
N ILE A 105 1.86 -4.31 21.47
CA ILE A 105 1.21 -4.14 20.18
C ILE A 105 0.51 -5.45 19.84
N LYS A 106 -0.75 -5.39 19.42
CA LYS A 106 -1.51 -6.58 18.98
C LYS A 106 -1.46 -6.71 17.47
N LYS A 107 -1.42 -7.94 16.99
CA LYS A 107 -1.63 -8.23 15.56
C LYS A 107 -2.91 -7.57 15.08
N ASP A 108 -2.91 -7.06 13.87
CA ASP A 108 -4.02 -6.32 13.25
C ASP A 108 -4.35 -4.95 13.89
N GLN A 109 -3.59 -4.50 14.88
CA GLN A 109 -3.67 -3.13 15.39
C GLN A 109 -3.22 -2.14 14.29
N GLU A 110 -3.95 -1.05 14.11
CA GLU A 110 -3.53 0.05 13.23
C GLU A 110 -2.31 0.74 13.85
N ILE A 111 -1.22 0.83 13.09
CA ILE A 111 0.08 1.33 13.54
C ILE A 111 0.65 2.45 12.67
N GLY A 112 -0.04 2.84 11.62
CA GLY A 112 0.36 3.92 10.73
C GLY A 112 -0.50 4.01 9.50
N VAL A 113 -0.14 4.92 8.62
CA VAL A 113 -0.78 5.11 7.33
C VAL A 113 0.25 5.31 6.23
N ILE A 114 -0.03 4.80 5.06
CA ILE A 114 0.71 5.09 3.83
C ILE A 114 -0.02 6.22 3.13
N LYS A 115 0.66 7.33 2.90
CA LYS A 115 0.19 8.41 2.04
C LYS A 115 0.89 8.33 0.70
N ILE A 116 0.12 8.34 -0.35
CA ILE A 116 0.58 8.26 -1.72
C ILE A 116 0.34 9.61 -2.37
N TYR A 117 1.42 10.23 -2.83
CA TYR A 117 1.40 11.56 -3.42
C TYR A 117 1.67 11.50 -4.92
N ASN A 118 1.00 12.38 -5.64
CA ASN A 118 1.39 12.78 -6.98
C ASN A 118 1.62 14.30 -6.95
N LYS A 119 2.88 14.73 -7.16
CA LYS A 119 3.34 16.08 -6.82
C LYS A 119 3.09 16.34 -5.33
N ASP A 120 2.33 17.37 -5.00
CA ASP A 120 2.02 17.74 -3.60
C ASP A 120 0.62 17.31 -3.15
N GLU A 121 -0.13 16.63 -4.03
CA GLU A 121 -1.48 16.14 -3.73
C GLU A 121 -1.47 14.70 -3.23
N ILE A 122 -2.21 14.43 -2.14
CA ILE A 122 -2.46 13.08 -1.66
C ILE A 122 -3.53 12.44 -2.53
N ILE A 123 -3.15 11.44 -3.32
CA ILE A 123 -4.08 10.71 -4.20
C ILE A 123 -4.70 9.49 -3.54
N LYS A 124 -4.04 8.93 -2.51
CA LYS A 124 -4.56 7.82 -1.72
C LYS A 124 -3.93 7.77 -0.34
N THR A 125 -4.74 7.41 0.68
CA THR A 125 -4.27 7.10 2.04
C THR A 125 -4.71 5.68 2.38
N VAL A 126 -3.80 4.86 2.92
CA VAL A 126 -4.06 3.47 3.26
C VAL A 126 -3.54 3.17 4.66
N LYS A 127 -4.34 2.49 5.48
CA LYS A 127 -3.98 2.09 6.82
C LYS A 127 -2.95 0.95 6.82
N VAL A 128 -2.02 1.02 7.76
CA VAL A 128 -1.02 -0.01 8.01
C VAL A 128 -1.31 -0.67 9.35
N PHE A 129 -1.28 -1.99 9.37
CA PHE A 129 -1.61 -2.81 10.51
C PHE A 129 -0.41 -3.65 10.94
N ALA A 130 -0.30 -3.94 12.25
CA ALA A 130 0.74 -4.83 12.78
C ALA A 130 0.55 -6.25 12.23
N ALA A 131 1.61 -6.83 11.69
CA ALA A 131 1.60 -8.20 11.16
C ALA A 131 1.64 -9.24 12.28
N GLU A 132 2.11 -8.86 13.46
CA GLU A 132 2.43 -9.75 14.58
C GLU A 132 2.23 -9.05 15.92
N ASP A 133 2.15 -9.84 16.99
CA ASP A 133 2.11 -9.31 18.36
C ASP A 133 3.52 -8.92 18.81
N VAL A 134 3.62 -7.76 19.47
CA VAL A 134 4.84 -7.35 20.18
C VAL A 134 4.53 -7.22 21.67
N LYS A 135 5.12 -8.12 22.47
CA LYS A 135 4.97 -8.07 23.93
C LYS A 135 5.84 -6.96 24.52
N LYS A 136 5.40 -6.37 25.61
CA LYS A 136 6.19 -5.42 26.39
C LYS A 136 7.37 -6.13 27.07
N ILE A 137 8.52 -5.47 27.16
CA ILE A 137 9.66 -5.95 27.96
C ILE A 137 9.25 -5.89 29.43
N ASN A 138 9.47 -6.98 30.16
CA ASN A 138 9.33 -7.01 31.63
C ASN A 138 10.58 -6.37 32.25
N PHE A 139 10.61 -5.02 32.23
CA PHE A 139 11.72 -4.24 32.78
C PHE A 139 12.00 -4.59 34.25
N ILE A 140 10.95 -4.84 35.03
CA ILE A 140 11.06 -5.21 36.45
C ILE A 140 11.86 -6.53 36.63
N LYS A 141 11.59 -7.56 35.81
CA LYS A 141 12.38 -8.82 35.86
C LYS A 141 13.85 -8.62 35.51
N SER A 142 14.15 -7.76 34.52
CA SER A 142 15.53 -7.47 34.13
C SER A 142 16.30 -6.73 35.21
N VAL A 143 15.65 -5.76 35.88
CA VAL A 143 16.25 -5.02 37.00
C VAL A 143 16.45 -5.97 38.21
N PHE A 144 15.47 -6.78 38.57
CA PHE A 144 15.62 -7.76 39.65
C PHE A 144 16.71 -8.81 39.35
N ASN A 145 16.79 -9.31 38.14
CA ASN A 145 17.86 -10.23 37.77
C ASN A 145 19.24 -9.56 37.82
N SER A 146 19.37 -8.30 37.42
CA SER A 146 20.62 -7.57 37.49
C SER A 146 21.03 -7.28 38.96
N ILE A 147 20.07 -6.95 39.83
CA ILE A 147 20.29 -6.74 41.26
C ILE A 147 20.66 -8.07 41.95
N ASN A 148 19.95 -9.16 41.64
CA ASN A 148 20.30 -10.49 42.16
C ASN A 148 21.72 -10.94 41.76
N TYR A 149 22.09 -10.74 40.50
CA TYR A 149 23.43 -11.02 40.00
C TYR A 149 24.49 -10.19 40.72
N MET A 150 24.20 -8.91 41.01
CA MET A 150 25.13 -8.01 41.71
C MET A 150 25.27 -8.36 43.22
N ILE A 151 24.23 -8.94 43.83
CA ILE A 151 24.25 -9.27 45.27
C ILE A 151 24.77 -10.68 45.53
N TRP A 152 24.43 -11.67 44.67
CA TRP A 152 24.69 -13.08 44.94
C TRP A 152 25.73 -13.72 44.03
N GLY A 153 26.19 -13.02 42.97
CA GLY A 153 27.11 -13.62 41.99
C GLY A 153 26.52 -14.81 41.26
N ASP A 154 27.30 -15.40 40.34
CA ASP A 154 26.95 -16.69 39.73
C ASP A 154 27.03 -17.80 40.79
N VAL A 155 25.86 -18.33 41.23
CA VAL A 155 25.78 -19.61 41.93
C VAL A 155 25.17 -20.61 40.97
#